data_65bc9f5eb6c06258a89c478d8f0ca3db
#
_entry.id   65bc9f5eb6c06258a89c478d8f0ca3db
#
_cell.length_a   1.000
_cell.length_b   1.000
_cell.length_c   1.000
_cell.angle_alpha   90.00
_cell.angle_beta   90.00
_cell.angle_gamma   90.00
#
_symmetry.space_group_name_H-M   'P 1'
#
loop_
_entity.id
_entity.type
_entity.pdbx_description
1 polymer ?
#
loop_
_entity_poly.entity_id
_entity_poly.type
_entity_poly.pdbx_seq_one_letter_code
_entity_poly.pdbx_strand_id
1 'polypeptide(L)'
;MSNGKCEDNHYICDECHGKKGIEAIKDICLESGSRNPLEIAFSIMKNPYIHMHGPEHHVLAGASLLTAYANSGGNIEIESALDEMAIRGQQVPGGVCGFHGCCGAAVSTGIYYSIITGCSPLHEVEWKRANLMTAASLTAIAEYGGPRCCKRDSFLAIKEAVDFTYENLGIQMGLQERMVCGFFRENEQCLKKRCPFYPAVKREK
;
A
#
# COMPACT_ATOMS: atom_id res chain seq x y z
N MET A 1 -12.43 -11.44 16.81
CA MET A 1 -13.88 -11.16 16.97
C MET A 1 -14.13 -9.86 16.22
N SER A 2 -14.91 -9.92 15.15
CA SER A 2 -15.23 -8.76 14.32
C SER A 2 -16.38 -7.98 14.96
N ASN A 3 -16.25 -6.67 15.01
CA ASN A 3 -17.28 -5.76 15.53
C ASN A 3 -17.95 -4.95 14.40
N GLY A 4 -17.87 -5.39 13.16
CA GLY A 4 -18.46 -4.70 12.03
C GLY A 4 -19.99 -4.89 11.97
N LYS A 5 -20.73 -3.80 12.10
CA LYS A 5 -22.17 -3.76 11.81
C LYS A 5 -22.37 -2.83 10.61
N CYS A 6 -23.23 -3.21 9.66
CA CYS A 6 -23.67 -2.30 8.60
C CYS A 6 -24.66 -1.26 9.14
N GLU A 7 -25.04 -0.25 8.34
CA GLU A 7 -26.01 0.80 8.70
C GLU A 7 -27.35 0.22 9.15
N ASP A 8 -27.75 -0.96 8.63
CA ASP A 8 -28.94 -1.70 9.01
C ASP A 8 -28.74 -2.64 10.20
N ASN A 9 -27.65 -2.49 10.95
CA ASN A 9 -27.30 -3.28 12.15
C ASN A 9 -27.05 -4.79 11.88
N HIS A 10 -26.83 -5.19 10.63
CA HIS A 10 -26.47 -6.57 10.30
C HIS A 10 -24.97 -6.81 10.61
N TYR A 11 -24.67 -8.01 11.08
CA TYR A 11 -23.30 -8.46 11.28
C TYR A 11 -22.62 -8.72 9.94
N ILE A 12 -21.50 -8.02 9.68
CA ILE A 12 -20.62 -8.29 8.54
C ILE A 12 -19.39 -9.02 9.07
N CYS A 13 -19.16 -10.25 8.61
CA CYS A 13 -17.96 -11.00 9.01
C CYS A 13 -16.71 -10.37 8.40
N ASP A 14 -15.55 -10.62 9.04
CA ASP A 14 -14.25 -10.07 8.59
C ASP A 14 -13.91 -10.47 7.15
N GLU A 15 -14.30 -11.67 6.72
CA GLU A 15 -14.11 -12.16 5.35
C GLU A 15 -14.93 -11.34 4.33
N CYS A 16 -16.24 -11.12 4.62
CA CYS A 16 -17.09 -10.30 3.74
C CYS A 16 -16.66 -8.85 3.71
N HIS A 17 -16.19 -8.31 4.84
CA HIS A 17 -15.66 -6.95 4.90
C HIS A 17 -14.36 -6.82 4.11
N GLY A 18 -13.45 -7.76 4.27
CA GLY A 18 -12.19 -7.83 3.52
C GLY A 18 -12.43 -7.95 2.01
N LYS A 19 -13.41 -8.75 1.58
CA LYS A 19 -13.79 -8.86 0.17
C LYS A 19 -14.24 -7.52 -0.41
N LYS A 20 -15.12 -6.80 0.27
CA LYS A 20 -15.55 -5.45 -0.15
C LYS A 20 -14.41 -4.44 -0.18
N GLY A 21 -13.44 -4.56 0.74
CA GLY A 21 -12.24 -3.74 0.74
C GLY A 21 -11.39 -3.96 -0.52
N ILE A 22 -11.21 -5.21 -0.94
CA ILE A 22 -10.46 -5.55 -2.16
C ILE A 22 -11.19 -5.08 -3.43
N GLU A 23 -12.52 -5.27 -3.49
CA GLU A 23 -13.35 -4.75 -4.59
C GLU A 23 -13.21 -3.22 -4.70
N ALA A 24 -13.34 -2.50 -3.59
CA ALA A 24 -13.17 -1.04 -3.56
C ALA A 24 -11.76 -0.58 -3.99
N ILE A 25 -10.70 -1.33 -3.65
CA ILE A 25 -9.35 -1.04 -4.14
C ILE A 25 -9.31 -1.14 -5.66
N LYS A 26 -9.83 -2.23 -6.24
CA LYS A 26 -9.84 -2.43 -7.69
C LYS A 26 -10.61 -1.33 -8.41
N ASP A 27 -11.83 -1.02 -7.97
CA ASP A 27 -12.69 -0.02 -8.59
C ASP A 27 -12.02 1.36 -8.60
N ILE A 28 -11.50 1.83 -7.46
CA ILE A 28 -10.82 3.12 -7.35
C ILE A 28 -9.56 3.15 -8.23
N CYS A 29 -8.82 2.06 -8.31
CA CYS A 29 -7.64 1.95 -9.16
C CYS A 29 -7.99 2.05 -10.65
N LEU A 30 -9.04 1.37 -11.11
CA LEU A 30 -9.48 1.40 -12.50
C LEU A 30 -10.03 2.76 -12.93
N GLU A 31 -10.67 3.48 -12.02
CA GLU A 31 -11.21 4.82 -12.28
C GLU A 31 -10.13 5.92 -12.21
N SER A 32 -8.97 5.65 -11.61
CA SER A 32 -7.95 6.66 -11.35
C SER A 32 -7.06 6.93 -12.57
N GLY A 33 -7.02 8.18 -13.02
CA GLY A 33 -6.05 8.68 -13.99
C GLY A 33 -4.77 9.25 -13.34
N SER A 34 -4.62 9.20 -12.02
CA SER A 34 -3.46 9.78 -11.34
C SER A 34 -2.18 8.99 -11.62
N ARG A 35 -1.08 9.71 -11.81
CA ARG A 35 0.28 9.16 -11.90
C ARG A 35 0.99 9.13 -10.55
N ASN A 36 0.30 9.60 -9.48
CA ASN A 36 0.84 9.67 -8.13
C ASN A 36 0.26 8.54 -7.26
N PRO A 37 1.03 7.48 -6.96
CA PRO A 37 0.52 6.35 -6.19
C PRO A 37 0.15 6.70 -4.74
N LEU A 38 0.71 7.77 -4.17
CA LEU A 38 0.31 8.24 -2.84
C LEU A 38 -1.10 8.86 -2.84
N GLU A 39 -1.48 9.58 -3.91
CA GLU A 39 -2.84 10.11 -4.06
C GLU A 39 -3.85 8.97 -4.22
N ILE A 40 -3.53 7.98 -5.04
CA ILE A 40 -4.37 6.80 -5.25
C ILE A 40 -4.55 6.06 -3.92
N ALA A 41 -3.45 5.75 -3.23
CA ALA A 41 -3.47 5.08 -1.93
C ALA A 41 -4.29 5.86 -0.90
N PHE A 42 -4.14 7.18 -0.85
CA PHE A 42 -4.90 8.04 0.06
C PHE A 42 -6.40 8.04 -0.26
N SER A 43 -6.77 8.04 -1.54
CA SER A 43 -8.16 7.91 -1.98
C SER A 43 -8.77 6.59 -1.54
N ILE A 44 -8.06 5.48 -1.78
CA ILE A 44 -8.48 4.15 -1.34
C ILE A 44 -8.65 4.10 0.19
N MET A 45 -7.69 4.64 0.94
CA MET A 45 -7.71 4.63 2.40
C MET A 45 -8.88 5.40 3.03
N LYS A 46 -9.57 6.28 2.29
CA LYS A 46 -10.78 6.97 2.72
C LYS A 46 -12.04 6.12 2.58
N ASN A 47 -11.98 5.05 1.83
CA ASN A 47 -13.13 4.16 1.66
C ASN A 47 -13.47 3.48 3.00
N PRO A 48 -14.74 3.43 3.42
CA PRO A 48 -15.16 2.88 4.72
C PRO A 48 -14.84 1.38 4.89
N TYR A 49 -14.58 0.65 3.79
CA TYR A 49 -14.16 -0.75 3.84
C TYR A 49 -12.66 -0.94 4.04
N ILE A 50 -11.88 0.14 4.15
CA ILE A 50 -10.44 0.10 4.40
C ILE A 50 -10.17 0.49 5.86
N HIS A 51 -9.94 -0.49 6.70
CA HIS A 51 -9.71 -0.28 8.13
C HIS A 51 -8.48 0.60 8.42
N MET A 52 -8.40 1.12 9.65
CA MET A 52 -7.18 1.83 10.10
C MET A 52 -5.97 0.90 10.04
N HIS A 53 -6.15 -0.35 10.43
CA HIS A 53 -5.15 -1.42 10.38
C HIS A 53 -5.81 -2.69 9.85
N GLY A 54 -5.32 -3.22 8.72
CA GLY A 54 -5.90 -4.41 8.13
C GLY A 54 -5.04 -4.97 6.99
N PRO A 55 -5.25 -6.24 6.61
CA PRO A 55 -4.50 -6.91 5.55
C PRO A 55 -4.80 -6.35 4.15
N GLU A 56 -5.89 -5.62 3.95
CA GLU A 56 -6.19 -4.93 2.70
C GLU A 56 -5.07 -3.95 2.27
N HIS A 57 -4.28 -3.45 3.22
CA HIS A 57 -3.10 -2.63 2.92
C HIS A 57 -1.99 -3.41 2.20
N HIS A 58 -1.99 -4.73 2.31
CA HIS A 58 -1.05 -5.60 1.59
C HIS A 58 -1.37 -5.68 0.09
N VAL A 59 -2.61 -5.36 -0.30
CA VAL A 59 -3.04 -5.20 -1.70
C VAL A 59 -2.96 -3.73 -2.12
N LEU A 60 -3.46 -2.83 -1.28
CA LEU A 60 -3.60 -1.39 -1.56
C LEU A 60 -2.29 -0.75 -2.04
N ALA A 61 -1.15 -1.03 -1.38
CA ALA A 61 0.12 -0.40 -1.72
C ALA A 61 0.57 -0.78 -3.14
N GLY A 62 0.55 -2.08 -3.47
CA GLY A 62 0.90 -2.56 -4.80
C GLY A 62 -0.10 -2.14 -5.88
N ALA A 63 -1.40 -2.17 -5.58
CA ALA A 63 -2.44 -1.73 -6.51
C ALA A 63 -2.29 -0.25 -6.90
N SER A 64 -2.00 0.61 -5.91
CA SER A 64 -1.75 2.04 -6.17
C SER A 64 -0.51 2.26 -7.05
N LEU A 65 0.54 1.45 -6.85
CA LEU A 65 1.75 1.48 -7.67
C LEU A 65 1.48 0.98 -9.09
N LEU A 66 0.75 -0.13 -9.26
CA LEU A 66 0.38 -0.66 -10.59
C LEU A 66 -0.38 0.38 -11.40
N THR A 67 -1.37 1.03 -10.79
CA THR A 67 -2.18 2.06 -11.43
C THR A 67 -1.32 3.26 -11.84
N ALA A 68 -0.51 3.78 -10.94
CA ALA A 68 0.36 4.91 -11.24
C ALA A 68 1.43 4.56 -12.29
N TYR A 69 1.95 3.34 -12.28
CA TYR A 69 2.88 2.81 -13.27
C TYR A 69 2.24 2.78 -14.67
N ALA A 70 1.05 2.19 -14.81
CA ALA A 70 0.30 2.16 -16.06
C ALA A 70 0.02 3.58 -16.58
N ASN A 71 -0.48 4.48 -15.72
CA ASN A 71 -0.77 5.87 -16.06
C ASN A 71 0.50 6.69 -16.41
N SER A 72 1.67 6.20 -16.02
CA SER A 72 2.97 6.82 -16.34
C SER A 72 3.62 6.25 -17.60
N GLY A 73 2.93 5.40 -18.34
CA GLY A 73 3.41 4.79 -19.59
C GLY A 73 4.06 3.43 -19.40
N GLY A 74 3.95 2.83 -18.22
CA GLY A 74 4.37 1.44 -17.99
C GLY A 74 3.52 0.46 -18.78
N ASN A 75 4.17 -0.53 -19.40
CA ASN A 75 3.49 -1.50 -20.25
C ASN A 75 2.96 -2.68 -19.43
N ILE A 76 1.70 -2.58 -18.98
CA ILE A 76 0.96 -3.65 -18.29
C ILE A 76 -0.53 -3.63 -18.69
N GLU A 77 -1.17 -4.80 -18.63
CA GLU A 77 -2.62 -4.91 -18.64
C GLU A 77 -3.14 -4.67 -17.22
N ILE A 78 -3.66 -3.48 -16.97
CA ILE A 78 -3.96 -3.01 -15.59
C ILE A 78 -4.98 -3.88 -14.88
N GLU A 79 -6.04 -4.32 -15.55
CA GLU A 79 -7.10 -5.10 -14.91
C GLU A 79 -6.58 -6.45 -14.42
N SER A 80 -5.86 -7.18 -15.26
CA SER A 80 -5.24 -8.46 -14.88
C SER A 80 -4.13 -8.29 -13.85
N ALA A 81 -3.37 -7.20 -13.90
CA ALA A 81 -2.35 -6.88 -12.91
C ALA A 81 -2.95 -6.61 -11.52
N LEU A 82 -4.09 -5.91 -11.46
CA LEU A 82 -4.81 -5.67 -10.21
C LEU A 82 -5.41 -6.97 -9.64
N ASP A 83 -5.93 -7.85 -10.47
CA ASP A 83 -6.43 -9.17 -10.05
C ASP A 83 -5.29 -10.02 -9.46
N GLU A 84 -4.15 -10.06 -10.13
CA GLU A 84 -2.98 -10.78 -9.62
C GLU A 84 -2.44 -10.18 -8.32
N MET A 85 -2.45 -8.84 -8.20
CA MET A 85 -2.08 -8.14 -6.97
C MET A 85 -3.02 -8.51 -5.82
N ALA A 86 -4.32 -8.60 -6.08
CA ALA A 86 -5.31 -9.01 -5.08
C ALA A 86 -5.07 -10.46 -4.64
N ILE A 87 -4.84 -11.38 -5.58
CA ILE A 87 -4.58 -12.79 -5.29
C ILE A 87 -3.32 -12.94 -4.42
N ARG A 88 -2.21 -12.34 -4.80
CA ARG A 88 -0.94 -12.47 -4.06
C ARG A 88 -0.95 -11.72 -2.73
N GLY A 89 -1.48 -10.50 -2.71
CA GLY A 89 -1.52 -9.66 -1.52
C GLY A 89 -2.38 -10.23 -0.40
N GLN A 90 -3.48 -10.91 -0.74
CA GLN A 90 -4.34 -11.58 0.23
C GLN A 90 -3.70 -12.82 0.86
N GLN A 91 -2.66 -13.40 0.26
CA GLN A 91 -1.89 -14.50 0.85
C GLN A 91 -0.96 -14.03 1.98
N VAL A 92 -0.77 -12.72 2.14
CA VAL A 92 0.04 -12.17 3.22
C VAL A 92 -0.84 -11.97 4.45
N PRO A 93 -0.71 -12.80 5.51
CA PRO A 93 -1.61 -12.76 6.65
C PRO A 93 -1.53 -11.46 7.44
N GLY A 94 -2.62 -11.11 8.14
CA GLY A 94 -2.61 -10.02 9.11
C GLY A 94 -1.64 -10.30 10.26
N GLY A 95 -0.92 -9.27 10.73
CA GLY A 95 -0.02 -9.39 11.87
C GLY A 95 1.40 -9.85 11.56
N VAL A 96 1.72 -10.23 10.31
CA VAL A 96 3.09 -10.67 9.93
C VAL A 96 4.15 -9.60 10.21
N CYS A 97 3.79 -8.33 10.21
CA CYS A 97 4.71 -7.23 10.53
C CYS A 97 5.33 -7.35 11.93
N GLY A 98 4.55 -7.80 12.92
CA GLY A 98 5.02 -7.99 14.29
C GLY A 98 5.50 -9.41 14.58
N PHE A 99 4.82 -10.43 14.03
CA PHE A 99 5.13 -11.82 14.35
C PHE A 99 6.24 -12.42 13.49
N HIS A 100 6.46 -11.91 12.28
CA HIS A 100 7.45 -12.43 11.34
C HIS A 100 8.49 -11.36 10.92
N GLY A 101 8.39 -10.14 11.44
CA GLY A 101 9.29 -9.04 11.08
C GLY A 101 9.15 -8.59 9.61
N CYS A 102 8.03 -8.88 8.97
CA CYS A 102 7.81 -8.62 7.56
C CYS A 102 6.53 -7.79 7.34
N CYS A 103 6.67 -6.48 7.15
CA CYS A 103 5.51 -5.62 6.92
C CYS A 103 4.86 -5.94 5.56
N GLY A 104 3.56 -6.24 5.56
CA GLY A 104 2.84 -6.58 4.33
C GLY A 104 2.78 -5.45 3.30
N ALA A 105 2.90 -4.18 3.71
CA ALA A 105 3.03 -3.06 2.76
C ALA A 105 4.35 -3.14 1.98
N ALA A 106 5.44 -3.56 2.62
CA ALA A 106 6.71 -3.79 1.94
C ALA A 106 6.66 -5.03 1.02
N VAL A 107 6.04 -6.12 1.47
CA VAL A 107 5.82 -7.31 0.62
C VAL A 107 5.00 -6.92 -0.63
N SER A 108 4.01 -6.06 -0.46
CA SER A 108 3.18 -5.54 -1.55
C SER A 108 4.00 -4.84 -2.64
N THR A 109 5.07 -4.12 -2.29
CA THR A 109 5.96 -3.50 -3.29
C THR A 109 6.78 -4.52 -4.08
N GLY A 110 7.23 -5.59 -3.41
CA GLY A 110 7.89 -6.71 -4.09
C GLY A 110 6.94 -7.46 -5.02
N ILE A 111 5.68 -7.67 -4.62
CA ILE A 111 4.63 -8.25 -5.46
C ILE A 111 4.38 -7.36 -6.69
N TYR A 112 4.23 -6.04 -6.48
CA TYR A 112 4.12 -5.06 -7.56
C TYR A 112 5.26 -5.21 -8.57
N TYR A 113 6.52 -5.20 -8.11
CA TYR A 113 7.68 -5.33 -8.99
C TYR A 113 7.71 -6.68 -9.73
N SER A 114 7.34 -7.74 -9.05
CA SER A 114 7.22 -9.07 -9.65
C SER A 114 6.18 -9.11 -10.78
N ILE A 115 5.03 -8.45 -10.60
CA ILE A 115 3.96 -8.39 -11.61
C ILE A 115 4.42 -7.63 -12.85
N ILE A 116 4.94 -6.40 -12.68
CA ILE A 116 5.34 -5.55 -13.83
C ILE A 116 6.52 -6.10 -14.63
N THR A 117 7.33 -6.98 -14.03
CA THR A 117 8.49 -7.59 -14.70
C THR A 117 8.27 -9.05 -15.10
N GLY A 118 7.09 -9.62 -14.81
CA GLY A 118 6.81 -11.03 -15.05
C GLY A 118 7.72 -11.98 -14.26
N CYS A 119 8.20 -11.55 -13.09
CA CYS A 119 9.16 -12.30 -12.27
C CYS A 119 8.59 -13.63 -11.78
N SER A 120 9.42 -14.67 -11.82
CA SER A 120 9.17 -15.97 -11.20
C SER A 120 10.37 -16.40 -10.36
N PRO A 121 10.25 -17.47 -9.54
CA PRO A 121 11.38 -18.00 -8.77
C PRO A 121 12.58 -18.47 -9.62
N LEU A 122 12.40 -18.63 -10.92
CA LEU A 122 13.45 -19.08 -11.83
C LEU A 122 14.17 -17.93 -12.56
N HIS A 123 13.72 -16.69 -12.40
CA HIS A 123 14.36 -15.51 -12.98
C HIS A 123 15.50 -15.01 -12.09
N GLU A 124 16.65 -14.75 -12.68
CA GLU A 124 17.83 -14.32 -11.91
C GLU A 124 17.76 -12.83 -11.54
N VAL A 125 17.59 -11.96 -12.50
CA VAL A 125 17.65 -10.50 -12.32
C VAL A 125 16.38 -9.95 -11.68
N GLU A 126 15.23 -10.32 -12.21
CA GLU A 126 13.93 -9.87 -11.73
C GLU A 126 13.67 -10.38 -10.31
N TRP A 127 14.04 -11.62 -10.01
CA TRP A 127 13.96 -12.19 -8.66
C TRP A 127 14.80 -11.40 -7.66
N LYS A 128 16.06 -11.10 -8.00
CA LYS A 128 16.93 -10.27 -7.18
C LYS A 128 16.30 -8.89 -6.91
N ARG A 129 15.80 -8.23 -7.96
CA ARG A 129 15.24 -6.89 -7.86
C ARG A 129 13.93 -6.85 -7.07
N ALA A 130 13.03 -7.83 -7.24
CA ALA A 130 11.81 -7.93 -6.45
C ALA A 130 12.10 -8.08 -4.95
N ASN A 131 13.13 -8.88 -4.58
CA ASN A 131 13.58 -9.02 -3.20
C ASN A 131 14.21 -7.72 -2.67
N LEU A 132 15.03 -7.03 -3.48
CA LEU A 132 15.61 -5.74 -3.11
C LEU A 132 14.55 -4.65 -2.93
N MET A 133 13.51 -4.61 -3.75
CA MET A 133 12.36 -3.72 -3.61
C MET A 133 11.69 -3.90 -2.24
N THR A 134 11.40 -5.16 -1.87
CA THR A 134 10.83 -5.49 -0.55
C THR A 134 11.77 -5.06 0.57
N ALA A 135 13.07 -5.34 0.45
CA ALA A 135 14.08 -5.02 1.46
C ALA A 135 14.21 -3.50 1.66
N ALA A 136 14.26 -2.70 0.59
CA ALA A 136 14.30 -1.25 0.67
C ALA A 136 13.07 -0.69 1.39
N SER A 137 11.88 -1.17 1.01
CA SER A 137 10.62 -0.78 1.66
C SER A 137 10.58 -1.18 3.15
N LEU A 138 11.08 -2.37 3.52
CA LEU A 138 11.20 -2.79 4.92
C LEU A 138 12.16 -1.90 5.70
N THR A 139 13.29 -1.52 5.12
CA THR A 139 14.26 -0.62 5.73
C THR A 139 13.64 0.73 6.03
N ALA A 140 12.98 1.35 5.04
CA ALA A 140 12.30 2.64 5.20
C ALA A 140 11.21 2.60 6.31
N ILE A 141 10.46 1.49 6.41
CA ILE A 141 9.46 1.31 7.48
C ILE A 141 10.13 1.15 8.85
N ALA A 142 11.19 0.35 8.93
CA ALA A 142 11.88 0.02 10.17
C ALA A 142 12.54 1.25 10.83
N GLU A 143 13.05 2.20 10.04
CA GLU A 143 13.67 3.44 10.53
C GLU A 143 12.73 4.28 11.43
N TYR A 144 11.42 4.24 11.18
CA TYR A 144 10.43 4.96 12.01
C TYR A 144 9.94 4.15 13.21
N GLY A 145 10.15 2.85 13.21
CA GLY A 145 9.79 1.95 14.31
C GLY A 145 8.29 1.79 14.55
N GLY A 146 7.97 0.99 15.58
CA GLY A 146 6.60 0.71 15.99
C GLY A 146 6.00 1.76 16.94
N PRO A 147 4.73 1.57 17.33
CA PRO A 147 3.84 0.48 16.88
C PRO A 147 3.43 0.62 15.41
N ARG A 148 2.89 -0.48 14.85
CA ARG A 148 2.46 -0.54 13.45
C ARG A 148 1.51 0.61 13.10
N CYS A 149 1.60 1.07 11.88
CA CYS A 149 0.60 1.96 11.30
C CYS A 149 0.47 1.66 9.80
N CYS A 150 -0.54 0.86 9.41
CA CYS A 150 -0.69 0.40 8.02
C CYS A 150 -0.75 1.58 7.02
N LYS A 151 -1.32 2.74 7.42
CA LYS A 151 -1.33 3.95 6.59
C LYS A 151 0.09 4.51 6.37
N ARG A 152 0.85 4.73 7.45
CA ARG A 152 2.24 5.22 7.40
C ARG A 152 3.13 4.26 6.62
N ASP A 153 3.03 2.98 6.95
CA ASP A 153 3.91 1.96 6.40
C ASP A 153 3.65 1.77 4.90
N SER A 154 2.38 1.89 4.43
CA SER A 154 2.05 1.94 3.01
C SER A 154 2.63 3.16 2.31
N PHE A 155 2.54 4.36 2.90
CA PHE A 155 3.11 5.56 2.29
C PHE A 155 4.64 5.49 2.18
N LEU A 156 5.32 4.96 3.20
CA LEU A 156 6.77 4.76 3.17
C LEU A 156 7.17 3.77 2.08
N ALA A 157 6.52 2.61 2.04
CA ALA A 157 6.77 1.57 1.04
C ALA A 157 6.52 2.08 -0.39
N ILE A 158 5.44 2.83 -0.61
CA ILE A 158 5.11 3.40 -1.92
C ILE A 158 6.20 4.40 -2.37
N LYS A 159 6.70 5.26 -1.48
CA LYS A 159 7.77 6.20 -1.83
C LYS A 159 9.03 5.48 -2.30
N GLU A 160 9.51 4.52 -1.52
CA GLU A 160 10.66 3.70 -1.90
C GLU A 160 10.46 2.99 -3.24
N ALA A 161 9.24 2.46 -3.47
CA ALA A 161 8.93 1.77 -4.71
C ALA A 161 8.92 2.69 -5.93
N VAL A 162 8.52 3.95 -5.79
CA VAL A 162 8.57 4.93 -6.88
C VAL A 162 10.02 5.19 -7.30
N ASP A 163 10.89 5.48 -6.34
CA ASP A 163 12.30 5.76 -6.60
C ASP A 163 12.99 4.53 -7.19
N PHE A 164 12.77 3.35 -6.61
CA PHE A 164 13.31 2.09 -7.11
C PHE A 164 12.84 1.77 -8.53
N THR A 165 11.57 2.04 -8.85
CA THR A 165 11.01 1.81 -10.18
C THR A 165 11.68 2.71 -11.22
N TYR A 166 11.87 3.98 -10.89
CA TYR A 166 12.57 4.90 -11.77
C TYR A 166 14.03 4.47 -12.02
N GLU A 167 14.78 4.11 -10.99
CA GLU A 167 16.17 3.69 -11.08
C GLU A 167 16.36 2.42 -11.92
N ASN A 168 15.43 1.47 -11.84
CA ASN A 168 15.59 0.15 -12.46
C ASN A 168 14.86 -0.01 -13.79
N LEU A 169 13.80 0.77 -14.06
CA LEU A 169 12.94 0.65 -15.24
C LEU A 169 12.75 1.96 -16.00
N GLY A 170 13.22 3.10 -15.47
CA GLY A 170 13.12 4.40 -16.12
C GLY A 170 11.70 4.99 -16.17
N ILE A 171 10.73 4.36 -15.52
CA ILE A 171 9.35 4.86 -15.47
C ILE A 171 9.18 5.83 -14.30
N GLN A 172 8.89 7.08 -14.64
CA GLN A 172 8.72 8.15 -13.64
C GLN A 172 7.25 8.33 -13.25
N MET A 173 6.90 7.82 -12.11
CA MET A 173 5.61 8.10 -11.45
C MET A 173 5.66 9.45 -10.73
N GLY A 174 4.50 10.08 -10.55
CA GLY A 174 4.38 11.32 -9.79
C GLY A 174 4.57 11.06 -8.28
N LEU A 175 5.24 12.00 -7.60
CA LEU A 175 5.23 12.05 -6.13
C LEU A 175 4.91 13.47 -5.68
N GLN A 176 4.09 13.60 -4.65
CA GLN A 176 3.92 14.89 -3.97
C GLN A 176 5.14 15.17 -3.10
N GLU A 177 5.63 16.41 -3.13
CA GLU A 177 6.71 16.83 -2.24
C GLU A 177 6.38 16.61 -0.76
N ARG A 178 5.11 16.74 -0.39
CA ARG A 178 4.66 16.57 0.99
C ARG A 178 3.32 15.86 1.10
N MET A 179 3.34 14.63 1.58
CA MET A 179 2.14 13.90 1.99
C MET A 179 1.78 14.24 3.43
N VAL A 180 0.52 14.58 3.70
CA VAL A 180 -0.01 14.84 5.05
C VAL A 180 -1.07 13.79 5.37
N CYS A 181 -0.88 13.08 6.48
CA CYS A 181 -1.81 12.06 6.94
C CYS A 181 -3.12 12.68 7.44
N GLY A 182 -4.25 12.21 6.90
CA GLY A 182 -5.60 12.57 7.34
C GLY A 182 -6.13 11.72 8.50
N PHE A 183 -5.48 10.59 8.81
CA PHE A 183 -5.99 9.54 9.72
C PHE A 183 -5.43 9.59 11.14
N PHE A 184 -4.62 10.59 11.46
CA PHE A 184 -3.88 10.65 12.73
C PHE A 184 -4.77 10.77 13.97
N ARG A 185 -6.00 11.30 13.83
CA ARG A 185 -6.97 11.44 14.92
C ARG A 185 -7.67 10.14 15.26
N GLU A 186 -7.82 9.27 14.27
CA GLU A 186 -8.51 7.98 14.36
C GLU A 186 -7.58 6.85 14.81
N ASN A 187 -6.27 7.08 14.74
CA ASN A 187 -5.25 6.09 15.11
C ASN A 187 -4.77 6.28 16.54
N GLU A 188 -5.25 5.46 17.46
CA GLU A 188 -4.81 5.44 18.86
C GLU A 188 -3.30 5.20 19.03
N GLN A 189 -2.68 4.47 18.07
CA GLN A 189 -1.26 4.11 18.06
C GLN A 189 -0.41 5.11 17.28
N CYS A 190 -0.94 6.29 16.94
CA CYS A 190 -0.24 7.29 16.14
C CYS A 190 1.04 7.79 16.82
N LEU A 191 2.17 7.76 16.08
CA LEU A 191 3.46 8.30 16.53
C LEU A 191 3.49 9.83 16.64
N LYS A 192 2.43 10.50 16.19
CA LYS A 192 2.31 11.98 16.21
C LYS A 192 3.54 12.62 15.55
N LYS A 193 4.21 13.56 16.22
CA LYS A 193 5.35 14.34 15.70
C LYS A 193 6.55 13.49 15.25
N ARG A 194 6.63 12.23 15.65
CA ARG A 194 7.67 11.30 15.16
C ARG A 194 7.34 10.68 13.80
N CYS A 195 6.08 10.79 13.34
CA CYS A 195 5.66 10.31 12.03
C CYS A 195 5.96 11.36 10.95
N PRO A 196 6.59 11.02 9.82
CA PRO A 196 6.93 11.98 8.77
C PRO A 196 5.72 12.58 8.08
N PHE A 197 4.57 11.91 8.17
CA PHE A 197 3.30 12.34 7.57
C PHE A 197 2.38 13.07 8.55
N TYR A 198 2.82 13.30 9.78
CA TYR A 198 2.00 14.00 10.78
C TYR A 198 1.85 15.48 10.39
N PRO A 199 0.64 16.06 10.49
CA PRO A 199 0.44 17.48 10.17
C PRO A 199 1.35 18.37 11.03
N ALA A 200 2.09 19.28 10.39
CA ALA A 200 2.84 20.29 11.12
C ALA A 200 1.84 21.18 11.89
N VAL A 201 1.97 21.23 13.20
CA VAL A 201 1.21 22.20 14.01
C VAL A 201 1.68 23.57 13.57
N LYS A 202 0.81 24.36 12.90
CA LYS A 202 1.06 25.80 12.78
C LYS A 202 1.14 26.33 14.21
N ARG A 203 2.30 26.77 14.64
CA ARG A 203 2.37 27.63 15.82
C ARG A 203 1.67 28.91 15.42
N GLU A 204 0.45 29.10 15.91
CA GLU A 204 -0.13 30.43 15.95
C GLU A 204 0.84 31.30 16.77
N LYS A 205 1.33 32.38 16.11
CA LYS A 205 2.15 33.41 16.73
C LYS A 205 1.25 34.37 17.47
#